data_480565567c9a00ba43aab1ec47d23e55
#
_entry.id   480565567c9a00ba43aab1ec47d23e55
#
_cell.length_a   1.000
_cell.length_b   1.000
_cell.length_c   1.000
_cell.angle_alpha   90.00
_cell.angle_beta   90.00
_cell.angle_gamma   90.00
#
_symmetry.space_group_name_H-M   'P 1'
#
loop_
_entity.id
_entity.type
_entity.pdbx_description
1 polymer ?
#
loop_
_entity_poly.entity_id
_entity_poly.type
_entity_poly.pdbx_seq_one_letter_code
_entity_poly.pdbx_strand_id
1 'polypeptide(L)'
;RAVEKQDELQLPNLRFIRMDAEAICEVFGDGEVDRIYLNFSDPWPKDRHAKRRLTSRQFMARYDIILKPDGQVEFKTDNKDLFDFSLEEIKEADWELPVVTFDLHNDSVLNEGNVMTEYETRFSQMGNPI
;
A
#
# COMPACT_ATOMS: atom_id res chain seq x y z
N ARG A 1 -3.95 0.01 19.61
CA ARG A 1 -2.49 0.09 19.82
C ARG A 1 -1.85 1.31 19.13
N ALA A 2 -2.22 1.59 17.88
CA ALA A 2 -1.66 2.74 17.16
C ALA A 2 -2.03 4.08 17.83
N VAL A 3 -3.24 4.22 18.33
CA VAL A 3 -3.69 5.41 19.05
C VAL A 3 -2.90 5.57 20.35
N GLU A 4 -2.67 4.49 21.08
CA GLU A 4 -1.85 4.49 22.29
C GLU A 4 -0.42 4.94 22.01
N LYS A 5 0.18 4.45 20.92
CA LYS A 5 1.53 4.88 20.49
C LYS A 5 1.55 6.36 20.11
N GLN A 6 0.50 6.87 19.50
CA GLN A 6 0.38 8.30 19.19
C GLN A 6 0.39 9.12 20.47
N ASP A 7 -0.38 8.71 21.49
CA ASP A 7 -0.42 9.39 22.79
C ASP A 7 0.96 9.42 23.46
N GLU A 8 1.68 8.29 23.41
CA GLU A 8 3.04 8.20 23.96
C GLU A 8 4.03 9.13 23.23
N LEU A 9 3.95 9.17 21.90
CA LEU A 9 4.88 9.89 21.04
C LEU A 9 4.47 11.34 20.78
N GLN A 10 3.23 11.72 21.10
CA GLN A 10 2.68 13.06 20.90
C GLN A 10 2.89 13.58 19.48
N LEU A 11 2.44 12.80 18.48
CA LEU A 11 2.60 13.12 17.05
C LEU A 11 1.42 13.97 16.56
N PRO A 12 1.56 15.30 16.42
CA PRO A 12 0.45 16.18 16.04
C PRO A 12 0.04 16.08 14.57
N ASN A 13 0.91 15.55 13.72
CA ASN A 13 0.69 15.40 12.28
C ASN A 13 0.09 14.03 11.89
N LEU A 14 -0.33 13.23 12.87
CA LEU A 14 -0.91 11.90 12.66
C LEU A 14 -2.39 11.90 12.99
N ARG A 15 -3.19 11.31 12.13
CA ARG A 15 -4.63 11.12 12.29
C ARG A 15 -4.99 9.69 11.97
N PHE A 16 -5.99 9.15 12.67
CA PHE A 16 -6.50 7.81 12.45
C PHE A 16 -7.96 7.87 12.03
N ILE A 17 -8.32 7.01 11.09
CA ILE A 17 -9.70 6.79 10.71
C ILE A 17 -9.93 5.28 10.50
N ARG A 18 -11.03 4.77 11.04
CA ARG A 18 -11.45 3.39 10.80
C ARG A 18 -12.58 3.42 9.79
N MET A 19 -12.34 2.90 8.60
CA MET A 19 -13.30 2.94 7.51
C MET A 19 -13.06 1.81 6.51
N ASP A 20 -14.06 1.53 5.69
CA ASP A 20 -13.87 0.71 4.49
C ASP A 20 -13.20 1.57 3.41
N ALA A 21 -12.11 1.08 2.85
CA ALA A 21 -11.35 1.82 1.84
C ALA A 21 -12.16 2.11 0.56
N GLU A 22 -13.25 1.38 0.31
CA GLU A 22 -14.16 1.69 -0.80
C GLU A 22 -14.70 3.12 -0.73
N ALA A 23 -14.81 3.68 0.47
CA ALA A 23 -15.32 5.03 0.71
C ALA A 23 -14.21 6.10 0.71
N ILE A 24 -13.01 5.79 0.26
CA ILE A 24 -11.86 6.71 0.36
C ILE A 24 -12.09 8.04 -0.36
N CYS A 25 -12.83 8.03 -1.47
CA CYS A 25 -13.15 9.24 -2.22
C CYS A 25 -14.20 10.13 -1.51
N GLU A 26 -14.87 9.61 -0.49
CA GLU A 26 -15.78 10.40 0.36
C GLU A 26 -15.03 11.10 1.49
N VAL A 27 -13.84 10.62 1.83
CA VAL A 27 -13.00 11.15 2.92
C VAL A 27 -12.02 12.18 2.40
N PHE A 28 -11.41 11.93 1.23
CA PHE A 28 -10.45 12.82 0.61
C PHE A 28 -11.04 13.45 -0.64
N GLY A 29 -10.72 14.72 -0.87
CA GLY A 29 -11.10 15.43 -2.08
C GLY A 29 -10.17 15.11 -3.27
N ASP A 30 -10.56 15.58 -4.44
CA ASP A 30 -9.78 15.40 -5.67
C ASP A 30 -8.39 16.03 -5.53
N GLY A 31 -7.35 15.25 -5.82
CA GLY A 31 -5.97 15.73 -5.78
C GLY A 31 -5.49 16.19 -4.41
N GLU A 32 -6.08 15.68 -3.32
CA GLU A 32 -5.73 16.08 -1.95
C GLU A 32 -4.53 15.33 -1.38
N VAL A 33 -4.25 14.13 -1.88
CA VAL A 33 -3.25 13.22 -1.31
C VAL A 33 -1.96 13.21 -2.12
N ASP A 34 -0.83 13.35 -1.45
CA ASP A 34 0.49 13.33 -2.10
C ASP A 34 0.98 11.91 -2.36
N ARG A 35 0.76 11.00 -1.42
CA ARG A 35 1.27 9.64 -1.49
C ARG A 35 0.40 8.67 -0.71
N ILE A 36 0.24 7.47 -1.23
CA ILE A 36 -0.50 6.38 -0.59
C ILE A 36 0.47 5.22 -0.34
N TYR A 37 0.49 4.71 0.88
CA TYR A 37 1.26 3.52 1.24
C TYR A 37 0.30 2.36 1.51
N LEU A 38 0.43 1.29 0.74
CA LEU A 38 -0.30 0.04 0.94
C LEU A 38 0.66 -0.98 1.54
N ASN A 39 0.59 -1.15 2.85
CA ASN A 39 1.51 -2.00 3.59
C ASN A 39 0.81 -3.27 4.02
N PHE A 40 1.13 -4.39 3.34
CA PHE A 40 0.68 -5.75 3.71
C PHE A 40 -0.85 -5.86 3.82
N SER A 41 -1.54 -5.30 2.84
CA SER A 41 -3.01 -5.40 2.75
C SER A 41 -3.47 -6.84 2.56
N ASP A 42 -4.73 -7.11 2.91
CA ASP A 42 -5.32 -8.44 2.82
C ASP A 42 -5.27 -8.97 1.38
N PRO A 43 -4.76 -10.20 1.18
CA PRO A 43 -4.61 -10.75 -0.17
C PRO A 43 -5.92 -11.24 -0.80
N TRP A 44 -6.98 -11.47 -0.01
CA TRP A 44 -8.28 -11.95 -0.51
C TRP A 44 -8.09 -13.09 -1.53
N PRO A 45 -7.68 -14.30 -1.12
CA PRO A 45 -7.16 -15.32 -2.02
C PRO A 45 -8.20 -15.90 -3.00
N LYS A 46 -9.49 -15.71 -2.75
CA LYS A 46 -10.54 -16.21 -3.65
C LYS A 46 -10.76 -15.23 -4.81
N ASP A 47 -10.83 -15.76 -6.03
CA ASP A 47 -11.02 -14.94 -7.25
C ASP A 47 -12.26 -14.05 -7.20
N ARG A 48 -13.34 -14.52 -6.56
CA ARG A 48 -14.58 -13.73 -6.40
C ARG A 48 -14.38 -12.46 -5.56
N HIS A 49 -13.29 -12.38 -4.80
CA HIS A 49 -12.95 -11.24 -3.96
C HIS A 49 -11.89 -10.32 -4.58
N ALA A 50 -11.52 -10.51 -5.83
CA ALA A 50 -10.46 -9.74 -6.48
C ALA A 50 -10.69 -8.23 -6.38
N LYS A 51 -11.92 -7.77 -6.48
CA LYS A 51 -12.29 -6.35 -6.37
C LYS A 51 -11.98 -5.74 -4.99
N ARG A 52 -11.89 -6.58 -3.96
CA ARG A 52 -11.61 -6.15 -2.58
C ARG A 52 -10.14 -5.92 -2.33
N ARG A 53 -9.27 -6.44 -3.19
CA ARG A 53 -7.82 -6.24 -3.07
C ARG A 53 -7.50 -4.77 -3.31
N LEU A 54 -6.70 -4.17 -2.43
CA LEU A 54 -6.41 -2.74 -2.51
C LEU A 54 -5.57 -2.32 -3.71
N THR A 55 -5.04 -3.27 -4.47
CA THR A 55 -4.33 -3.03 -5.73
C THR A 55 -5.16 -3.37 -6.97
N SER A 56 -6.43 -3.69 -6.79
CA SER A 56 -7.33 -3.95 -7.93
C SER A 56 -7.51 -2.69 -8.79
N ARG A 57 -7.87 -2.87 -10.06
CA ARG A 57 -8.12 -1.75 -10.98
C ARG A 57 -9.21 -0.81 -10.48
N GLN A 58 -10.20 -1.34 -9.74
CA GLN A 58 -11.26 -0.55 -9.13
C GLN A 58 -10.70 0.40 -8.07
N PHE A 59 -9.79 -0.10 -7.21
CA PHE A 59 -9.12 0.74 -6.22
C PHE A 59 -8.12 1.70 -6.85
N MET A 60 -7.40 1.27 -7.87
CA MET A 60 -6.48 2.15 -8.59
C MET A 60 -7.20 3.37 -9.18
N ALA A 61 -8.43 3.16 -9.69
CA ALA A 61 -9.26 4.26 -10.18
C ALA A 61 -9.63 5.25 -9.06
N ARG A 62 -9.90 4.74 -7.85
CA ARG A 62 -10.18 5.60 -6.68
C ARG A 62 -8.95 6.42 -6.27
N TYR A 63 -7.77 5.80 -6.27
CA TYR A 63 -6.52 6.51 -5.95
C TYR A 63 -6.21 7.61 -6.95
N ASP A 64 -6.50 7.37 -8.22
CA ASP A 64 -6.29 8.36 -9.28
C ASP A 64 -7.07 9.64 -9.05
N ILE A 65 -8.25 9.54 -8.43
CA ILE A 65 -9.09 10.70 -8.10
C ILE A 65 -8.48 11.52 -6.96
N ILE A 66 -8.02 10.88 -5.89
CA ILE A 66 -7.57 11.56 -4.68
C ILE A 66 -6.11 11.98 -4.71
N LEU A 67 -5.28 11.35 -5.54
CA LEU A 67 -3.87 11.68 -5.67
C LEU A 67 -3.65 12.96 -6.45
N LYS A 68 -2.66 13.75 -6.04
CA LYS A 68 -2.15 14.86 -6.84
C LYS A 68 -1.57 14.34 -8.17
N PRO A 69 -1.43 15.20 -9.21
CA PRO A 69 -0.91 14.76 -10.52
C PRO A 69 0.44 14.06 -10.46
N ASP A 70 1.31 14.46 -9.52
CA ASP A 70 2.63 13.87 -9.28
C ASP A 70 2.62 12.87 -8.10
N GLY A 71 1.45 12.50 -7.62
CA GLY A 71 1.29 11.57 -6.51
C GLY A 71 1.68 10.15 -6.87
N GLN A 72 1.99 9.37 -5.85
CA GLN A 72 2.48 8.00 -6.00
C GLN A 72 1.78 7.05 -5.04
N VAL A 73 1.69 5.79 -5.46
CA VAL A 73 1.31 4.67 -4.57
C VAL A 73 2.53 3.79 -4.38
N GLU A 74 2.87 3.50 -3.13
CA GLU A 74 3.89 2.52 -2.78
C GLU A 74 3.24 1.31 -2.14
N PHE A 75 3.53 0.14 -2.65
CA PHE A 75 2.93 -1.11 -2.22
C PHE A 75 3.99 -2.10 -1.77
N LYS A 76 3.81 -2.67 -0.57
CA LYS A 76 4.66 -3.73 -0.03
C LYS A 76 3.81 -4.91 0.40
N THR A 77 4.26 -6.11 0.08
CA THR A 77 3.64 -7.36 0.50
C THR A 77 4.66 -8.50 0.55
N ASP A 78 4.40 -9.48 1.39
CA ASP A 78 5.10 -10.77 1.41
C ASP A 78 4.32 -11.87 0.67
N ASN A 79 3.13 -11.55 0.15
CA ASN A 79 2.29 -12.47 -0.59
C ASN A 79 2.57 -12.37 -2.09
N LYS A 80 3.24 -13.40 -2.63
CA LYS A 80 3.65 -13.42 -4.04
C LYS A 80 2.47 -13.39 -5.00
N ASP A 81 1.41 -14.12 -4.71
CA ASP A 81 0.23 -14.17 -5.59
C ASP A 81 -0.45 -12.81 -5.66
N LEU A 82 -0.58 -12.11 -4.53
CA LEU A 82 -1.10 -10.75 -4.52
C LEU A 82 -0.18 -9.80 -5.29
N PHE A 83 1.12 -9.95 -5.17
CA PHE A 83 2.08 -9.11 -5.88
C PHE A 83 1.98 -9.30 -7.39
N ASP A 84 1.94 -10.56 -7.86
CA ASP A 84 1.77 -10.88 -9.28
C ASP A 84 0.44 -10.33 -9.82
N PHE A 85 -0.65 -10.51 -9.09
CA PHE A 85 -1.95 -9.93 -9.42
C PHE A 85 -1.85 -8.41 -9.54
N SER A 86 -1.19 -7.76 -8.59
CA SER A 86 -1.06 -6.31 -8.56
C SER A 86 -0.31 -5.76 -9.76
N LEU A 87 0.75 -6.44 -10.20
CA LEU A 87 1.49 -6.03 -11.40
C LEU A 87 0.60 -6.05 -12.64
N GLU A 88 -0.24 -7.07 -12.79
CA GLU A 88 -1.20 -7.15 -13.91
C GLU A 88 -2.27 -6.06 -13.83
N GLU A 89 -2.80 -5.78 -12.64
CA GLU A 89 -3.81 -4.75 -12.44
C GLU A 89 -3.28 -3.34 -12.70
N ILE A 90 -2.05 -3.06 -12.32
CA ILE A 90 -1.38 -1.79 -12.59
C ILE A 90 -1.28 -1.57 -14.10
N LYS A 91 -0.92 -2.59 -14.84
CA LYS A 91 -0.83 -2.57 -16.29
C LYS A 91 -2.21 -2.33 -16.93
N GLU A 92 -3.25 -3.04 -16.47
CA GLU A 92 -4.62 -2.88 -16.97
C GLU A 92 -5.21 -1.51 -16.62
N ALA A 93 -4.81 -0.92 -15.50
CA ALA A 93 -5.22 0.41 -15.08
C ALA A 93 -4.44 1.54 -15.79
N ASP A 94 -3.48 1.19 -16.62
CA ASP A 94 -2.64 2.12 -17.39
C ASP A 94 -1.80 3.06 -16.49
N TRP A 95 -1.34 2.54 -15.36
CA TRP A 95 -0.43 3.26 -14.48
C TRP A 95 1.03 2.99 -14.83
N GLU A 96 1.89 3.98 -14.62
CA GLU A 96 3.34 3.78 -14.74
C GLU A 96 3.86 2.98 -13.56
N LEU A 97 4.81 2.07 -13.85
CA LEU A 97 5.46 1.24 -12.85
C LEU A 97 6.98 1.41 -12.96
N PRO A 98 7.53 2.54 -12.43
CA PRO A 98 8.95 2.83 -12.60
C PRO A 98 9.86 1.93 -11.76
N VAL A 99 9.34 1.36 -10.66
CA VAL A 99 10.14 0.60 -9.69
C VAL A 99 9.40 -0.65 -9.26
N VAL A 100 10.07 -1.81 -9.36
CA VAL A 100 9.56 -3.09 -8.87
C VAL A 100 10.71 -3.96 -8.36
N THR A 101 10.48 -4.68 -7.26
CA THR A 101 11.40 -5.70 -6.76
C THR A 101 10.63 -6.84 -6.11
N PHE A 102 11.16 -8.06 -6.23
CA PHE A 102 10.63 -9.24 -5.54
C PHE A 102 11.39 -9.54 -4.24
N ASP A 103 12.36 -8.74 -3.90
CA ASP A 103 13.17 -8.92 -2.68
C ASP A 103 13.75 -7.57 -2.24
N LEU A 104 12.89 -6.75 -1.61
CA LEU A 104 13.22 -5.38 -1.23
C LEU A 104 14.43 -5.31 -0.29
N HIS A 105 14.50 -6.18 0.71
CA HIS A 105 15.55 -6.11 1.73
C HIS A 105 16.95 -6.45 1.19
N ASN A 106 17.03 -7.19 0.08
CA ASN A 106 18.28 -7.49 -0.61
C ASN A 106 18.56 -6.56 -1.79
N ASP A 107 17.67 -5.60 -2.03
CA ASP A 107 17.88 -4.54 -3.03
C ASP A 107 18.47 -3.32 -2.33
N SER A 108 19.77 -3.11 -2.45
CA SER A 108 20.49 -2.07 -1.71
C SER A 108 20.02 -0.65 -2.07
N VAL A 109 19.53 -0.45 -3.27
CA VAL A 109 19.03 0.86 -3.73
C VAL A 109 17.63 1.11 -3.21
N LEU A 110 16.70 0.15 -3.40
CA LEU A 110 15.30 0.31 -3.05
C LEU A 110 15.06 0.21 -1.54
N ASN A 111 15.89 -0.53 -0.81
CA ASN A 111 15.78 -0.63 0.64
C ASN A 111 16.35 0.59 1.37
N GLU A 112 17.10 1.44 0.69
CA GLU A 112 17.62 2.68 1.27
C GLU A 112 16.46 3.60 1.66
N GLY A 113 16.42 4.02 2.92
CA GLY A 113 15.34 4.86 3.43
C GLY A 113 14.01 4.13 3.66
N ASN A 114 13.96 2.82 3.45
CA ASN A 114 12.75 2.03 3.70
C ASN A 114 12.40 2.03 5.19
N VAL A 115 11.14 2.37 5.49
CA VAL A 115 10.60 2.32 6.84
C VAL A 115 9.88 1.00 7.03
N MET A 116 10.39 0.16 7.93
CA MET A 116 9.83 -1.16 8.20
C MET A 116 8.67 -1.09 9.18
N THR A 117 7.52 -1.65 8.81
CA THR A 117 6.42 -1.86 9.75
C THR A 117 6.77 -2.99 10.73
N GLU A 118 6.02 -3.11 11.84
CA GLU A 118 6.18 -4.24 12.76
C GLU A 118 5.96 -5.58 12.06
N TYR A 119 4.96 -5.66 11.17
CA TYR A 119 4.69 -6.84 10.37
C TYR A 119 5.87 -7.19 9.46
N GLU A 120 6.40 -6.23 8.74
CA GLU A 120 7.55 -6.40 7.84
C GLU A 120 8.77 -6.94 8.59
N THR A 121 9.09 -6.35 9.74
CA THR A 121 10.20 -6.80 10.58
C THR A 121 10.02 -8.25 10.99
N ARG A 122 8.83 -8.61 11.48
CA ARG A 122 8.52 -9.97 11.94
C ARG A 122 8.65 -11.01 10.82
N PHE A 123 8.02 -10.75 9.67
CA PHE A 123 7.96 -11.73 8.58
C PHE A 123 9.26 -11.81 7.78
N SER A 124 10.02 -10.72 7.66
CA SER A 124 11.34 -10.78 7.04
C SER A 124 12.33 -11.57 7.89
N GLN A 125 12.25 -11.48 9.22
CA GLN A 125 13.05 -12.30 10.14
C GLN A 125 12.69 -13.79 10.05
N MET A 126 11.48 -14.13 9.61
CA MET A 126 11.07 -15.51 9.34
C MET A 126 11.55 -16.01 7.98
N GLY A 127 12.27 -15.19 7.22
CA GLY A 127 12.80 -15.56 5.91
C GLY A 127 11.87 -15.30 4.73
N ASN A 128 10.75 -14.61 4.94
CA ASN A 128 9.83 -14.26 3.84
C ASN A 128 10.37 -13.05 3.05
N PRO A 129 10.55 -13.16 1.72
CA PRO A 129 10.92 -11.99 0.90
C PRO A 129 9.79 -10.96 0.88
N ILE A 130 10.17 -9.70 0.90
CA ILE A 130 9.22 -8.58 0.82
C ILE A 130 9.28 -7.95 -0.55
#